data_44675db81e1e4f1d6a98935fcfe941d3
#
_entry.id   44675db81e1e4f1d6a98935fcfe941d3
#
_cell.length_a   1.000
_cell.length_b   1.000
_cell.length_c   1.000
_cell.angle_alpha   90.00
_cell.angle_beta   90.00
_cell.angle_gamma   90.00
#
_symmetry.space_group_name_H-M   'P 1'
#
loop_
_entity.id
_entity.type
_entity.pdbx_description
1 polymer ?
#
loop_
_entity_poly.entity_id
_entity_poly.type
_entity_poly.pdbx_seq_one_letter_code
_entity_poly.pdbx_strand_id
1 'polypeptide(L)'
;MFLEIINIKSNDITRENANMNADTPAGMMMKFASETTKPFVDDYLLSEEVLDAVTQNYLHIHDKDYYPTKSLTCVQHPLDHILKYGFSAGHGESRPAKRIETASILGCISLETAQNEMHGGQAIPAFDFYLAPYVRNSFIEEVKNLEELNGEDYSHLYRKELTDYLQQPLDGLTGEQRIIQHAVNKTVARVHQSMEASSTT
;
A
#
# COMPACT_ATOMS: atom_id res chain seq x y z
N MET A 1 37.58 9.62 -3.89
CA MET A 1 36.30 8.87 -3.76
C MET A 1 35.71 8.95 -2.36
N PHE A 2 36.28 8.28 -1.28
CA PHE A 2 35.64 8.28 0.05
C PHE A 2 35.46 9.67 0.67
N LEU A 3 36.48 10.50 0.66
CA LEU A 3 36.41 11.87 1.19
C LEU A 3 35.44 12.75 0.39
N GLU A 4 35.30 12.51 -0.90
CA GLU A 4 34.33 13.22 -1.73
C GLU A 4 32.91 12.85 -1.37
N ILE A 5 32.61 11.56 -1.12
CA ILE A 5 31.28 11.07 -0.71
C ILE A 5 30.87 11.69 0.64
N ILE A 6 31.79 11.71 1.62
CA ILE A 6 31.52 12.24 2.96
C ILE A 6 31.31 13.76 2.94
N ASN A 7 32.01 14.47 2.04
CA ASN A 7 31.94 15.92 1.95
C ASN A 7 30.86 16.46 1.01
N ILE A 8 30.11 15.59 0.32
CA ILE A 8 28.97 16.01 -0.49
C ILE A 8 27.86 16.54 0.42
N LYS A 9 27.47 17.79 0.21
CA LYS A 9 26.34 18.39 0.95
C LYS A 9 25.04 17.70 0.57
N SER A 10 24.15 17.53 1.53
CA SER A 10 22.84 16.89 1.37
C SER A 10 21.94 17.55 0.31
N ASN A 11 22.24 18.77 -0.10
CA ASN A 11 21.47 19.56 -1.07
C ASN A 11 22.05 19.53 -2.49
N ASP A 12 22.99 18.65 -2.81
CA ASP A 12 23.51 18.54 -4.15
C ASP A 12 22.57 17.71 -5.04
N ILE A 13 21.62 18.40 -5.63
CA ILE A 13 20.56 17.85 -6.51
C ILE A 13 21.16 17.00 -7.68
N THR A 14 22.41 17.18 -8.05
CA THR A 14 23.06 16.45 -9.13
C THR A 14 23.58 15.08 -8.70
N ARG A 15 23.67 14.84 -7.41
CA ARG A 15 24.28 13.64 -6.82
C ARG A 15 23.40 12.91 -5.82
N GLU A 16 22.27 13.49 -5.42
CA GLU A 16 21.36 12.86 -4.46
C GLU A 16 20.24 12.09 -5.14
N ASN A 17 19.97 10.92 -4.61
CA ASN A 17 18.72 10.23 -4.84
C ASN A 17 17.65 10.87 -3.94
N ALA A 18 16.50 11.26 -4.51
CA ALA A 18 15.40 11.92 -3.81
C ALA A 18 14.85 11.13 -2.61
N ASN A 19 15.12 9.82 -2.56
CA ASN A 19 14.66 8.91 -1.50
C ASN A 19 15.69 8.74 -0.36
N MET A 20 16.83 9.42 -0.41
CA MET A 20 17.87 9.34 0.62
C MET A 20 18.09 10.69 1.29
N ASN A 21 18.12 10.69 2.62
CA ASN A 21 18.59 11.84 3.40
C ASN A 21 20.00 11.55 3.95
N ALA A 22 21.01 12.10 3.30
CA ALA A 22 22.40 11.91 3.67
C ALA A 22 22.80 12.56 5.02
N ASP A 23 21.92 13.37 5.62
CA ASP A 23 22.16 13.96 6.94
C ASP A 23 21.90 12.98 8.10
N THR A 24 21.31 11.81 7.80
CA THR A 24 21.14 10.73 8.78
C THR A 24 22.21 9.66 8.65
N PRO A 25 22.57 8.93 9.73
CA PRO A 25 23.55 7.84 9.65
C PRO A 25 23.18 6.77 8.63
N ALA A 26 21.90 6.36 8.57
CA ALA A 26 21.40 5.40 7.60
C ALA A 26 21.46 5.95 6.16
N GLY A 27 21.07 7.20 5.97
CA GLY A 27 21.13 7.88 4.67
C GLY A 27 22.58 8.03 4.18
N MET A 28 23.53 8.32 5.06
CA MET A 28 24.95 8.36 4.71
C MET A 28 25.47 6.98 4.28
N MET A 29 25.08 5.91 4.95
CA MET A 29 25.43 4.54 4.55
C MET A 29 24.85 4.18 3.19
N MET A 30 23.59 4.54 2.94
CA MET A 30 22.94 4.32 1.64
C MET A 30 23.63 5.11 0.53
N LYS A 31 23.97 6.37 0.77
CA LYS A 31 24.72 7.22 -0.17
C LYS A 31 26.08 6.62 -0.49
N PHE A 32 26.77 6.14 0.53
CA PHE A 32 28.05 5.48 0.35
C PHE A 32 27.92 4.23 -0.53
N ALA A 33 26.92 3.41 -0.30
CA ALA A 33 26.63 2.25 -1.13
C ALA A 33 26.29 2.66 -2.57
N SER A 34 25.42 3.65 -2.76
CA SER A 34 25.03 4.16 -4.08
C SER A 34 26.23 4.65 -4.89
N GLU A 35 27.05 5.55 -4.33
CA GLU A 35 28.18 6.15 -5.02
C GLU A 35 29.33 5.15 -5.31
N THR A 36 29.38 4.03 -4.60
CA THR A 36 30.33 2.95 -4.91
C THR A 36 29.78 1.95 -5.90
N THR A 37 28.48 1.74 -5.92
CA THR A 37 27.83 0.76 -6.80
C THR A 37 27.70 1.28 -8.24
N LYS A 38 27.43 2.57 -8.43
CA LYS A 38 27.32 3.16 -9.78
C LYS A 38 28.55 2.91 -10.66
N PRO A 39 29.79 3.23 -10.21
CA PRO A 39 30.99 2.90 -10.97
C PRO A 39 31.17 1.39 -11.21
N PHE A 40 30.80 0.57 -10.23
CA PHE A 40 30.86 -0.88 -10.40
C PHE A 40 29.95 -1.37 -11.54
N VAL A 41 28.76 -0.80 -11.66
CA VAL A 41 27.84 -1.10 -12.77
C VAL A 41 28.47 -0.70 -14.10
N ASP A 42 29.04 0.51 -14.18
CA ASP A 42 29.67 1.04 -15.39
C ASP A 42 30.86 0.19 -15.83
N ASP A 43 31.73 -0.18 -14.89
CA ASP A 43 32.99 -0.85 -15.18
C ASP A 43 32.85 -2.37 -15.44
N TYR A 44 31.85 -3.02 -14.83
CA TYR A 44 31.76 -4.48 -14.79
C TYR A 44 30.48 -5.10 -15.33
N LEU A 45 29.39 -4.35 -15.39
CA LEU A 45 28.07 -4.91 -15.75
C LEU A 45 27.51 -4.40 -17.07
N LEU A 46 27.90 -3.19 -17.52
CA LEU A 46 27.47 -2.66 -18.80
C LEU A 46 28.44 -3.09 -19.91
N SER A 47 27.90 -3.33 -21.11
CA SER A 47 28.74 -3.45 -22.30
C SER A 47 29.29 -2.08 -22.69
N GLU A 48 30.43 -2.04 -23.42
CA GLU A 48 31.04 -0.80 -23.91
C GLU A 48 30.04 0.05 -24.71
N GLU A 49 29.20 -0.59 -25.52
CA GLU A 49 28.19 0.08 -26.34
C GLU A 49 27.11 0.76 -25.48
N VAL A 50 26.62 0.07 -24.41
CA VAL A 50 25.63 0.63 -23.50
C VAL A 50 26.24 1.73 -22.65
N LEU A 51 27.48 1.56 -22.18
CA LEU A 51 28.18 2.57 -21.39
C LEU A 51 28.39 3.84 -22.21
N ASP A 52 28.79 3.71 -23.51
CA ASP A 52 28.94 4.85 -24.42
C ASP A 52 27.60 5.59 -24.61
N ALA A 53 26.50 4.86 -24.83
CA ALA A 53 25.17 5.42 -24.97
C ALA A 53 24.70 6.16 -23.67
N VAL A 54 25.03 5.63 -22.53
CA VAL A 54 24.74 6.29 -21.22
C VAL A 54 25.60 7.54 -21.05
N THR A 55 26.87 7.45 -21.37
CA THR A 55 27.82 8.58 -21.26
C THR A 55 27.47 9.74 -22.18
N GLN A 56 26.96 9.42 -23.38
CA GLN A 56 26.52 10.41 -24.38
C GLN A 56 25.06 10.90 -24.11
N ASN A 57 24.39 10.45 -23.03
CA ASN A 57 23.01 10.77 -22.70
C ASN A 57 21.96 10.31 -23.74
N TYR A 58 22.26 9.30 -24.56
CA TYR A 58 21.24 8.64 -25.39
C TYR A 58 20.38 7.66 -24.60
N LEU A 59 20.92 7.11 -23.51
CA LEU A 59 20.27 6.18 -22.62
C LEU A 59 20.43 6.64 -21.16
N HIS A 60 19.35 6.52 -20.37
CA HIS A 60 19.40 6.71 -18.93
C HIS A 60 19.00 5.42 -18.21
N ILE A 61 19.84 4.95 -17.28
CA ILE A 61 19.52 3.83 -16.39
C ILE A 61 19.06 4.40 -15.07
N HIS A 62 17.74 4.32 -14.83
CA HIS A 62 17.14 4.76 -13.58
C HIS A 62 17.60 3.88 -12.42
N ASP A 63 17.91 4.49 -11.28
CA ASP A 63 18.37 3.78 -10.06
C ASP A 63 19.50 2.77 -10.33
N LYS A 64 20.50 3.18 -11.13
CA LYS A 64 21.63 2.35 -11.56
C LYS A 64 22.37 1.68 -10.39
N ASP A 65 22.39 2.31 -9.24
CA ASP A 65 22.98 1.81 -8.00
C ASP A 65 22.28 0.56 -7.44
N TYR A 66 21.00 0.36 -7.75
CA TYR A 66 20.24 -0.83 -7.33
C TYR A 66 20.27 -1.96 -8.37
N TYR A 67 20.81 -1.69 -9.58
CA TYR A 67 20.85 -2.67 -10.67
C TYR A 67 21.53 -3.99 -10.29
N PRO A 68 22.68 -4.03 -9.57
CA PRO A 68 23.35 -5.28 -9.22
C PRO A 68 22.55 -6.15 -8.26
N THR A 69 21.76 -5.54 -7.37
CA THR A 69 20.96 -6.23 -6.37
C THR A 69 19.63 -6.74 -6.93
N LYS A 70 19.26 -6.29 -8.14
CA LYS A 70 17.95 -6.57 -8.75
C LYS A 70 16.77 -6.12 -7.88
N SER A 71 16.98 -5.10 -7.07
CA SER A 71 15.94 -4.50 -6.23
C SER A 71 14.84 -3.90 -7.11
N LEU A 72 13.59 -4.03 -6.67
CA LEU A 72 12.47 -3.34 -7.30
C LEU A 72 12.53 -1.86 -6.94
N THR A 73 12.38 -0.98 -7.92
CA THR A 73 12.56 0.47 -7.71
C THR A 73 11.26 1.25 -7.61
N CYS A 74 10.18 0.78 -8.21
CA CYS A 74 8.83 1.35 -8.04
C CYS A 74 7.81 0.24 -8.19
N VAL A 75 6.86 0.14 -7.27
CA VAL A 75 5.91 -0.97 -7.22
C VAL A 75 4.48 -0.48 -7.08
N GLN A 76 3.59 -1.11 -7.83
CA GLN A 76 2.16 -1.05 -7.57
C GLN A 76 1.73 -2.38 -6.93
N HIS A 77 1.13 -2.28 -5.73
CA HIS A 77 0.65 -3.46 -5.02
C HIS A 77 -0.65 -3.97 -5.63
N PRO A 78 -0.74 -5.26 -5.99
CA PRO A 78 -1.99 -5.87 -6.48
C PRO A 78 -2.92 -6.16 -5.30
N LEU A 79 -3.58 -5.10 -4.79
CA LEU A 79 -4.36 -5.18 -3.56
C LEU A 79 -5.48 -6.20 -3.64
N ASP A 80 -6.13 -6.35 -4.79
CA ASP A 80 -7.15 -7.37 -5.04
C ASP A 80 -6.64 -8.79 -4.75
N HIS A 81 -5.45 -9.10 -5.22
CA HIS A 81 -4.80 -10.40 -4.99
C HIS A 81 -4.40 -10.55 -3.51
N ILE A 82 -3.78 -9.52 -2.93
CA ILE A 82 -3.34 -9.51 -1.52
C ILE A 82 -4.52 -9.75 -0.59
N LEU A 83 -5.62 -9.05 -0.78
CA LEU A 83 -6.81 -9.18 0.06
C LEU A 83 -7.50 -10.52 -0.09
N LYS A 84 -7.52 -11.08 -1.30
CA LYS A 84 -8.21 -12.33 -1.61
C LYS A 84 -7.46 -13.58 -1.18
N TYR A 85 -6.14 -13.56 -1.29
CA TYR A 85 -5.31 -14.75 -1.06
C TYR A 85 -4.37 -14.63 0.13
N GLY A 86 -4.18 -13.43 0.65
CA GLY A 86 -3.09 -13.12 1.58
C GLY A 86 -1.76 -13.02 0.86
N PHE A 87 -0.69 -12.89 1.61
CA PHE A 87 0.68 -12.90 1.07
C PHE A 87 1.67 -13.37 2.13
N SER A 88 2.86 -13.76 1.68
CA SER A 88 4.00 -14.07 2.54
C SER A 88 5.18 -13.19 2.15
N ALA A 89 5.81 -12.60 3.15
CA ALA A 89 7.02 -11.80 3.03
C ALA A 89 8.27 -12.53 3.54
N GLY A 90 8.22 -13.86 3.61
CA GLY A 90 9.34 -14.65 4.12
C GLY A 90 9.41 -14.79 5.65
N HIS A 91 8.69 -13.96 6.40
CA HIS A 91 8.67 -13.96 7.86
C HIS A 91 7.32 -14.37 8.48
N GLY A 92 6.42 -14.90 7.68
CA GLY A 92 5.09 -15.32 8.08
C GLY A 92 4.10 -15.21 6.92
N GLU A 93 2.89 -15.70 7.14
CA GLU A 93 1.82 -15.66 6.16
C GLU A 93 0.66 -14.80 6.66
N SER A 94 0.24 -13.83 5.84
CA SER A 94 -0.97 -13.06 6.05
C SER A 94 -2.15 -13.82 5.46
N ARG A 95 -3.21 -13.97 6.25
CA ARG A 95 -4.44 -14.64 5.80
C ARG A 95 -5.28 -13.70 4.93
N PRO A 96 -6.16 -14.25 4.05
CA PRO A 96 -7.14 -13.45 3.31
C PRO A 96 -7.99 -12.58 4.23
N ALA A 97 -8.26 -11.36 3.79
CA ALA A 97 -9.14 -10.44 4.50
C ALA A 97 -10.60 -10.91 4.40
N LYS A 98 -11.41 -10.62 5.42
CA LYS A 98 -12.84 -10.91 5.43
C LYS A 98 -13.68 -9.66 5.66
N ARG A 99 -13.17 -8.69 6.40
CA ARG A 99 -13.84 -7.48 6.88
C ARG A 99 -13.02 -6.26 6.51
N ILE A 100 -13.64 -5.09 6.57
CA ILE A 100 -12.98 -3.84 6.22
C ILE A 100 -11.74 -3.56 7.08
N GLU A 101 -11.76 -3.86 8.38
CA GLU A 101 -10.65 -3.64 9.28
C GLU A 101 -9.42 -4.45 8.87
N THR A 102 -9.64 -5.75 8.61
CA THR A 102 -8.54 -6.63 8.19
C THR A 102 -8.06 -6.30 6.78
N ALA A 103 -8.94 -5.84 5.89
CA ALA A 103 -8.58 -5.46 4.54
C ALA A 103 -7.69 -4.20 4.51
N SER A 104 -8.07 -3.15 5.25
CA SER A 104 -7.28 -1.92 5.30
C SER A 104 -5.91 -2.13 5.94
N ILE A 105 -5.85 -2.83 7.08
CA ILE A 105 -4.60 -3.16 7.76
C ILE A 105 -3.69 -4.03 6.86
N LEU A 106 -4.26 -5.01 6.16
CA LEU A 106 -3.47 -5.87 5.26
C LEU A 106 -2.85 -5.08 4.10
N GLY A 107 -3.56 -4.07 3.59
CA GLY A 107 -3.00 -3.12 2.63
C GLY A 107 -1.80 -2.36 3.19
N CYS A 108 -1.89 -1.84 4.42
CA CYS A 108 -0.78 -1.15 5.08
C CYS A 108 0.41 -2.09 5.33
N ILE A 109 0.17 -3.30 5.86
CA ILE A 109 1.21 -4.30 6.08
C ILE A 109 1.94 -4.65 4.78
N SER A 110 1.23 -4.69 3.64
CA SER A 110 1.89 -4.95 2.36
C SER A 110 2.87 -3.86 1.96
N LEU A 111 2.53 -2.58 2.23
CA LEU A 111 3.42 -1.44 2.01
C LEU A 111 4.63 -1.48 2.95
N GLU A 112 4.40 -1.67 4.25
CA GLU A 112 5.46 -1.72 5.26
C GLU A 112 6.45 -2.85 5.00
N THR A 113 5.95 -4.02 4.63
CA THR A 113 6.79 -5.17 4.33
C THR A 113 7.67 -4.95 3.12
N ALA A 114 7.10 -4.39 2.06
CA ALA A 114 7.85 -4.10 0.84
C ALA A 114 8.92 -3.01 1.04
N GLN A 115 8.76 -2.14 2.03
CA GLN A 115 9.70 -1.05 2.34
C GLN A 115 11.12 -1.54 2.62
N ASN A 116 11.27 -2.76 3.15
CA ASN A 116 12.57 -3.36 3.45
C ASN A 116 13.21 -4.08 2.25
N GLU A 117 12.45 -4.35 1.20
CA GLU A 117 12.88 -5.19 0.08
C GLU A 117 12.99 -4.42 -1.24
N MET A 118 12.53 -3.18 -1.27
CA MET A 118 12.53 -2.36 -2.47
C MET A 118 13.04 -0.96 -2.21
N HIS A 119 13.32 -0.24 -3.29
CA HIS A 119 13.69 1.16 -3.28
C HIS A 119 12.70 1.97 -4.12
N GLY A 120 12.34 3.16 -3.67
CA GLY A 120 11.49 4.07 -4.43
C GLY A 120 10.02 4.07 -4.00
N GLY A 121 9.18 4.55 -4.89
CA GLY A 121 7.76 4.77 -4.61
C GLY A 121 6.93 3.50 -4.59
N GLN A 122 5.97 3.47 -3.68
CA GLN A 122 4.96 2.42 -3.60
C GLN A 122 3.57 3.03 -3.82
N ALA A 123 2.71 2.33 -4.51
CA ALA A 123 1.34 2.76 -4.75
C ALA A 123 0.34 1.59 -4.64
N ILE A 124 -0.83 1.91 -4.16
CA ILE A 124 -2.00 1.04 -4.24
C ILE A 124 -3.04 1.78 -5.09
N PRO A 125 -3.16 1.45 -6.38
CA PRO A 125 -4.17 2.08 -7.23
C PRO A 125 -5.57 1.62 -6.82
N ALA A 126 -6.57 2.51 -6.95
CA ALA A 126 -7.99 2.20 -6.70
C ALA A 126 -8.25 1.54 -5.33
N PHE A 127 -7.62 2.04 -4.28
CA PHE A 127 -7.69 1.50 -2.92
C PHE A 127 -9.14 1.34 -2.43
N ASP A 128 -9.96 2.35 -2.62
CA ASP A 128 -11.38 2.38 -2.28
C ASP A 128 -12.18 1.29 -3.02
N PHE A 129 -11.92 1.12 -4.31
CA PHE A 129 -12.59 0.13 -5.13
C PHE A 129 -12.30 -1.31 -4.64
N TYR A 130 -11.04 -1.60 -4.31
CA TYR A 130 -10.67 -2.92 -3.81
C TYR A 130 -11.14 -3.19 -2.36
N LEU A 131 -11.39 -2.16 -1.58
CA LEU A 131 -11.97 -2.28 -0.24
C LEU A 131 -13.51 -2.45 -0.25
N ALA A 132 -14.20 -2.02 -1.30
CA ALA A 132 -15.67 -2.04 -1.37
C ALA A 132 -16.32 -3.41 -1.05
N PRO A 133 -15.80 -4.57 -1.54
CA PRO A 133 -16.34 -5.88 -1.17
C PRO A 133 -16.26 -6.16 0.33
N TYR A 134 -15.25 -5.68 1.01
CA TYR A 134 -15.02 -5.88 2.45
C TYR A 134 -15.90 -4.97 3.30
N VAL A 135 -16.21 -3.76 2.81
CA VAL A 135 -17.25 -2.90 3.38
C VAL A 135 -18.60 -3.60 3.32
N ARG A 136 -18.95 -4.18 2.16
CA ARG A 136 -20.19 -4.97 1.99
C ARG A 136 -20.24 -6.17 2.92
N ASN A 137 -19.15 -6.92 3.06
CA ASN A 137 -19.08 -8.05 3.96
C ASN A 137 -19.29 -7.63 5.42
N SER A 138 -18.72 -6.50 5.82
CA SER A 138 -18.92 -5.94 7.16
C SER A 138 -20.36 -5.52 7.40
N PHE A 139 -21.04 -4.95 6.40
CA PHE A 139 -22.48 -4.66 6.47
C PHE A 139 -23.32 -5.92 6.63
N ILE A 140 -23.06 -6.94 5.83
CA ILE A 140 -23.77 -8.24 5.92
C ILE A 140 -23.59 -8.86 7.30
N GLU A 141 -22.38 -8.75 7.87
CA GLU A 141 -22.12 -9.24 9.24
C GLU A 141 -22.94 -8.48 10.28
N GLU A 142 -23.05 -7.16 10.19
CA GLU A 142 -23.87 -6.38 11.12
C GLU A 142 -25.36 -6.73 11.01
N VAL A 143 -25.86 -6.97 9.78
CA VAL A 143 -27.25 -7.44 9.62
C VAL A 143 -27.44 -8.81 10.25
N LYS A 144 -26.53 -9.76 10.07
CA LYS A 144 -26.59 -11.09 10.69
C LYS A 144 -26.54 -11.03 12.22
N ASN A 145 -25.73 -10.16 12.80
CA ASN A 145 -25.71 -9.95 14.23
C ASN A 145 -27.09 -9.45 14.74
N LEU A 146 -27.78 -8.62 13.95
CA LEU A 146 -29.13 -8.16 14.30
C LEU A 146 -30.19 -9.25 14.12
N GLU A 147 -30.05 -10.15 13.12
CA GLU A 147 -30.86 -11.35 12.98
C GLU A 147 -30.79 -12.23 14.23
N GLU A 148 -29.58 -12.50 14.71
CA GLU A 148 -29.36 -13.31 15.94
C GLU A 148 -29.94 -12.65 17.17
N LEU A 149 -29.80 -11.32 17.31
CA LEU A 149 -30.29 -10.58 18.46
C LEU A 149 -31.83 -10.49 18.51
N ASN A 150 -32.47 -10.34 17.38
CA ASN A 150 -33.92 -10.14 17.29
C ASN A 150 -34.70 -11.44 17.06
N GLY A 151 -34.04 -12.52 16.62
CA GLY A 151 -34.69 -13.79 16.28
C GLY A 151 -35.49 -13.72 14.97
N GLU A 152 -35.21 -12.75 14.09
CA GLU A 152 -35.91 -12.52 12.84
C GLU A 152 -34.95 -12.67 11.64
N ASP A 153 -35.46 -13.07 10.47
CA ASP A 153 -34.67 -13.19 9.21
C ASP A 153 -34.66 -11.88 8.42
N TYR A 154 -33.50 -11.28 8.32
CA TYR A 154 -33.23 -10.07 7.53
C TYR A 154 -32.40 -10.35 6.27
N SER A 155 -32.29 -11.61 5.84
CA SER A 155 -31.44 -12.02 4.70
C SER A 155 -31.77 -11.31 3.38
N HIS A 156 -33.00 -10.81 3.21
CA HIS A 156 -33.41 -10.04 2.05
C HIS A 156 -32.77 -8.65 2.01
N LEU A 157 -32.32 -8.09 3.16
CA LEU A 157 -31.73 -6.75 3.22
C LEU A 157 -30.33 -6.72 2.63
N TYR A 158 -29.52 -7.74 2.87
CA TYR A 158 -28.15 -7.76 2.33
C TYR A 158 -28.04 -8.32 0.92
N ARG A 159 -29.17 -8.69 0.29
CA ARG A 159 -29.22 -9.05 -1.14
C ARG A 159 -29.28 -7.83 -2.07
N LYS A 160 -29.72 -6.68 -1.54
CA LYS A 160 -29.80 -5.41 -2.28
C LYS A 160 -28.45 -4.70 -2.28
N GLU A 161 -28.27 -3.77 -3.21
CA GLU A 161 -27.08 -2.90 -3.20
C GLU A 161 -27.14 -1.92 -2.02
N LEU A 162 -25.98 -1.64 -1.42
CA LEU A 162 -25.87 -0.71 -0.29
C LEU A 162 -26.37 0.70 -0.66
N THR A 163 -26.16 1.10 -1.90
CA THR A 163 -26.60 2.38 -2.47
C THR A 163 -28.09 2.59 -2.39
N ASP A 164 -28.89 1.51 -2.48
CA ASP A 164 -30.34 1.59 -2.41
C ASP A 164 -30.82 2.05 -1.01
N TYR A 165 -30.00 1.84 0.01
CA TYR A 165 -30.29 2.23 1.39
C TYR A 165 -29.78 3.63 1.76
N LEU A 166 -28.66 4.05 1.17
CA LEU A 166 -28.06 5.35 1.45
C LEU A 166 -28.89 6.53 0.92
N GLN A 167 -29.83 6.28 -0.02
CA GLN A 167 -30.68 7.30 -0.62
C GLN A 167 -32.03 7.48 0.08
N GLN A 168 -32.32 6.72 1.13
CA GLN A 168 -33.61 6.82 1.83
C GLN A 168 -33.61 7.94 2.89
N PRO A 169 -34.72 8.73 3.00
CA PRO A 169 -34.82 9.74 4.04
C PRO A 169 -34.91 9.12 5.44
N LEU A 170 -34.26 9.76 6.40
CA LEU A 170 -34.14 9.27 7.79
C LEU A 170 -35.40 9.46 8.64
N ASP A 171 -36.37 10.23 8.19
CA ASP A 171 -37.58 10.56 8.95
C ASP A 171 -38.69 9.51 8.73
N GLY A 172 -39.25 9.00 9.83
CA GLY A 172 -40.38 8.08 9.80
C GLY A 172 -40.06 6.61 9.55
N LEU A 173 -38.84 6.17 9.88
CA LEU A 173 -38.34 4.80 9.61
C LEU A 173 -39.24 3.73 10.25
N THR A 174 -39.61 2.73 9.45
CA THR A 174 -40.21 1.48 9.90
C THR A 174 -39.22 0.63 10.72
N GLY A 175 -39.68 -0.43 11.39
CA GLY A 175 -38.81 -1.33 12.15
C GLY A 175 -37.62 -1.85 11.31
N GLU A 176 -37.90 -2.31 10.10
CA GLU A 176 -36.89 -2.83 9.18
C GLU A 176 -35.90 -1.74 8.71
N GLN A 177 -36.38 -0.55 8.39
CA GLN A 177 -35.53 0.59 8.02
C GLN A 177 -34.60 1.02 9.15
N ARG A 178 -35.02 0.91 10.43
CA ARG A 178 -34.15 1.16 11.59
C ARG A 178 -33.01 0.14 11.70
N ILE A 179 -33.27 -1.11 11.37
CA ILE A 179 -32.26 -2.17 11.35
C ILE A 179 -31.20 -1.86 10.29
N ILE A 180 -31.64 -1.54 9.06
CA ILE A 180 -30.73 -1.15 7.98
C ILE A 180 -29.89 0.05 8.41
N GLN A 181 -30.54 1.10 8.95
CA GLN A 181 -29.85 2.31 9.36
C GLN A 181 -28.82 2.03 10.46
N HIS A 182 -29.15 1.15 11.40
CA HIS A 182 -28.19 0.75 12.42
C HIS A 182 -26.98 0.00 11.84
N ALA A 183 -27.20 -0.95 10.95
CA ALA A 183 -26.14 -1.69 10.27
C ALA A 183 -25.27 -0.78 9.41
N VAL A 184 -25.87 0.17 8.68
CA VAL A 184 -25.14 1.18 7.88
C VAL A 184 -24.28 2.05 8.79
N ASN A 185 -24.85 2.61 9.86
CA ASN A 185 -24.11 3.47 10.79
C ASN A 185 -22.92 2.75 11.43
N LYS A 186 -23.09 1.51 11.86
CA LYS A 186 -22.00 0.69 12.38
C LYS A 186 -20.93 0.41 11.32
N THR A 187 -21.33 0.06 10.10
CA THR A 187 -20.40 -0.17 9.01
C THR A 187 -19.60 1.08 8.67
N VAL A 188 -20.25 2.24 8.61
CA VAL A 188 -19.58 3.54 8.39
C VAL A 188 -18.58 3.83 9.51
N ALA A 189 -18.96 3.60 10.78
CA ALA A 189 -18.03 3.77 11.90
C ALA A 189 -16.81 2.85 11.80
N ARG A 190 -17.00 1.59 11.38
CA ARG A 190 -15.89 0.64 11.15
C ARG A 190 -14.97 1.09 10.02
N VAL A 191 -15.53 1.62 8.92
CA VAL A 191 -14.74 2.19 7.82
C VAL A 191 -13.91 3.36 8.32
N HIS A 192 -14.50 4.30 9.06
CA HIS A 192 -13.77 5.45 9.62
C HIS A 192 -12.63 5.01 10.53
N GLN A 193 -12.90 4.13 11.48
CA GLN A 193 -11.86 3.59 12.38
C GLN A 193 -10.74 2.89 11.64
N SER A 194 -11.08 2.14 10.58
CA SER A 194 -10.08 1.46 9.75
C SER A 194 -9.19 2.44 8.98
N MET A 195 -9.77 3.51 8.45
CA MET A 195 -9.01 4.56 7.74
C MET A 195 -8.14 5.37 8.70
N GLU A 196 -8.63 5.70 9.88
CA GLU A 196 -7.84 6.38 10.92
C GLU A 196 -6.65 5.52 11.36
N ALA A 197 -6.87 4.24 11.64
CA ALA A 197 -5.80 3.30 12.00
C ALA A 197 -4.74 3.19 10.89
N SER A 198 -5.17 3.15 9.62
CA SER A 198 -4.27 3.08 8.46
C SER A 198 -3.48 4.36 8.21
N SER A 199 -3.95 5.50 8.70
CA SER A 199 -3.27 6.80 8.54
C SER A 199 -2.22 7.10 9.62
N THR A 200 -2.21 6.31 10.69
CA THR A 200 -1.31 6.48 11.85
C THR A 200 -0.15 5.47 11.87
N THR A 201 -0.12 4.54 10.95
CA THR A 201 0.98 3.59 10.69
C THR A 201 1.86 4.10 9.57
#